data_3c545acdc6928dce394cc71194d3d642
#
_entry.id   3c545acdc6928dce394cc71194d3d642
#
_cell.length_a   1.000
_cell.length_b   1.000
_cell.length_c   1.000
_cell.angle_alpha   90.00
_cell.angle_beta   90.00
_cell.angle_gamma   90.00
#
_symmetry.space_group_name_H-M   'P 1'
#
loop_
_entity.id
_entity.type
_entity.pdbx_description
1 polymer ?
#
loop_
_entity_poly.entity_id
_entity_poly.type
_entity_poly.pdbx_seq_one_letter_code
_entity_poly.pdbx_strand_id
1 'polypeptide(L)'
;MELTSLSDVKSKVILLDFWASWCAPCRVENPSLVNLKKKYSNKDFEIVGVSLDRDRESWVNAIENDKIQNWVHVSNLKFWGEPIAKLYKVIKMPTTFVLDENKNVIGIDVKGDDLDNLIAQQLAK
;
A
#
# COMPACT_ATOMS: atom_id res chain seq x y z
N MET A 1 -12.31 11.44 4.53
CA MET A 1 -11.22 10.47 4.76
C MET A 1 -10.18 11.10 5.67
N GLU A 2 -9.86 10.42 6.73
CA GLU A 2 -8.88 10.89 7.70
C GLU A 2 -7.50 10.36 7.38
N LEU A 3 -6.46 11.14 7.74
CA LEU A 3 -5.09 10.69 7.63
C LEU A 3 -4.79 9.69 8.76
N THR A 4 -4.14 8.59 8.41
CA THR A 4 -3.80 7.52 9.34
C THR A 4 -2.29 7.36 9.39
N SER A 5 -1.75 7.06 10.56
CA SER A 5 -0.34 6.76 10.72
C SER A 5 -0.08 5.27 10.46
N LEU A 6 1.04 4.96 9.81
CA LEU A 6 1.46 3.56 9.62
C LEU A 6 1.58 2.82 10.95
N SER A 7 2.04 3.48 12.00
CA SER A 7 2.19 2.87 13.32
C SER A 7 0.86 2.43 13.93
N ASP A 8 -0.27 2.99 13.47
CA ASP A 8 -1.61 2.64 13.96
C ASP A 8 -2.14 1.36 13.31
N VAL A 9 -1.53 0.91 12.22
CA VAL A 9 -1.97 -0.28 11.50
C VAL A 9 -1.39 -1.52 12.17
N LYS A 10 -2.28 -2.41 12.62
CA LYS A 10 -1.92 -3.66 13.29
C LYS A 10 -2.39 -4.81 12.44
N SER A 11 -1.47 -5.52 11.82
CA SER A 11 -1.79 -6.68 10.99
C SER A 11 -0.60 -7.62 10.93
N LYS A 12 -0.86 -8.90 10.73
CA LYS A 12 0.20 -9.91 10.66
C LYS A 12 1.07 -9.73 9.41
N VAL A 13 0.46 -9.27 8.33
CA VAL A 13 1.14 -8.95 7.07
C VAL A 13 0.61 -7.62 6.55
N ILE A 14 1.51 -6.72 6.19
CA ILE A 14 1.16 -5.44 5.60
C ILE A 14 1.86 -5.31 4.24
N LEU A 15 1.10 -4.99 3.20
CA LEU A 15 1.66 -4.55 1.92
C LEU A 15 1.63 -3.02 1.92
N LEU A 16 2.80 -2.42 2.00
CA LEU A 16 2.96 -0.97 1.99
C LEU A 16 3.22 -0.53 0.55
N ASP A 17 2.27 0.18 -0.02
CA ASP A 17 2.28 0.58 -1.44
C ASP A 17 2.43 2.09 -1.57
N PHE A 18 3.55 2.53 -2.14
CA PHE A 18 3.80 3.95 -2.45
C PHE A 18 3.29 4.23 -3.85
N TRP A 19 2.31 5.12 -3.96
CA TRP A 19 1.60 5.41 -5.20
C TRP A 19 1.15 6.86 -5.26
N ALA A 20 0.52 7.24 -6.36
CA ALA A 20 -0.14 8.54 -6.48
C ALA A 20 -1.22 8.48 -7.56
N SER A 21 -2.17 9.39 -7.51
CA SER A 21 -3.24 9.48 -8.51
C SER A 21 -2.70 9.77 -9.91
N TRP A 22 -1.57 10.48 -9.98
CA TRP A 22 -0.90 10.86 -11.25
C TRP A 22 0.08 9.80 -11.75
N CYS A 23 0.27 8.71 -11.03
CA CYS A 23 1.23 7.66 -11.38
C CYS A 23 0.53 6.57 -12.20
N ALA A 24 0.67 6.60 -13.53
CA ALA A 24 0.02 5.64 -14.41
C ALA A 24 0.41 4.18 -14.11
N PRO A 25 1.70 3.82 -13.95
CA PRO A 25 2.07 2.44 -13.60
C PRO A 25 1.49 1.97 -12.27
N CYS A 26 1.37 2.86 -11.28
CA CYS A 26 0.75 2.53 -10.00
C CYS A 26 -0.72 2.15 -10.19
N ARG A 27 -1.42 2.93 -11.02
CA ARG A 27 -2.85 2.73 -11.30
C ARG A 27 -3.08 1.43 -12.08
N VAL A 28 -2.14 1.07 -12.97
CA VAL A 28 -2.20 -0.20 -13.72
C VAL A 28 -2.08 -1.41 -12.79
N GLU A 29 -1.30 -1.32 -11.72
CA GLU A 29 -1.15 -2.41 -10.76
C GLU A 29 -2.35 -2.58 -9.81
N ASN A 30 -3.12 -1.52 -9.58
CA ASN A 30 -4.18 -1.54 -8.58
C ASN A 30 -5.20 -2.67 -8.75
N PRO A 31 -5.66 -3.04 -9.96
CA PRO A 31 -6.59 -4.16 -10.10
C PRO A 31 -6.07 -5.48 -9.53
N SER A 32 -4.79 -5.79 -9.72
CA SER A 32 -4.22 -7.03 -9.17
C SER A 32 -4.15 -6.97 -7.64
N LEU A 33 -3.90 -5.81 -7.07
CA LEU A 33 -3.89 -5.62 -5.62
C LEU A 33 -5.30 -5.69 -5.03
N VAL A 34 -6.30 -5.21 -5.77
CA VAL A 34 -7.71 -5.35 -5.39
C VAL A 34 -8.08 -6.84 -5.28
N ASN A 35 -7.66 -7.64 -6.26
CA ASN A 35 -7.92 -9.08 -6.25
C ASN A 35 -7.21 -9.77 -5.08
N LEU A 36 -5.98 -9.37 -4.80
CA LEU A 36 -5.21 -9.90 -3.68
C LEU A 36 -5.89 -9.59 -2.34
N LYS A 37 -6.37 -8.37 -2.17
CA LYS A 37 -7.09 -7.96 -0.97
C LYS A 37 -8.37 -8.77 -0.77
N LYS A 38 -9.09 -9.06 -1.86
CA LYS A 38 -10.29 -9.91 -1.83
C LYS A 38 -9.94 -11.34 -1.41
N LYS A 39 -8.87 -11.90 -1.96
CA LYS A 39 -8.43 -13.27 -1.66
C LYS A 39 -8.18 -13.46 -0.18
N TYR A 40 -7.62 -12.46 0.49
CA TYR A 40 -7.26 -12.51 1.90
C TYR A 40 -8.16 -11.64 2.78
N SER A 41 -9.39 -11.37 2.36
CA SER A 41 -10.30 -10.44 3.05
C SER A 41 -10.65 -10.87 4.48
N ASN A 42 -10.63 -12.17 4.76
CA ASN A 42 -10.93 -12.70 6.10
C ASN A 42 -9.67 -13.03 6.90
N LYS A 43 -8.52 -12.57 6.43
CA LYS A 43 -7.22 -12.86 7.04
C LYS A 43 -6.62 -11.58 7.61
N ASP A 44 -5.58 -11.74 8.40
CA ASP A 44 -4.87 -10.64 9.06
C ASP A 44 -3.84 -10.02 8.08
N PHE A 45 -4.36 -9.52 6.97
CA PHE A 45 -3.61 -8.90 5.88
C PHE A 45 -4.19 -7.52 5.57
N GLU A 46 -3.35 -6.53 5.46
CA GLU A 46 -3.77 -5.17 5.12
C GLU A 46 -2.89 -4.59 4.02
N ILE A 47 -3.50 -3.77 3.17
CA ILE A 47 -2.77 -2.95 2.22
C ILE A 47 -2.83 -1.50 2.71
N VAL A 48 -1.66 -0.90 2.87
CA VAL A 48 -1.53 0.51 3.24
C VAL A 48 -1.02 1.27 2.03
N GLY A 49 -1.87 2.11 1.47
CA GLY A 49 -1.48 2.97 0.36
C GLY A 49 -0.96 4.30 0.88
N VAL A 50 0.32 4.56 0.65
CA VAL A 50 0.93 5.85 1.00
C VAL A 50 0.96 6.69 -0.27
N SER A 51 0.16 7.75 -0.30
CA SER A 51 0.01 8.60 -1.48
C SER A 51 1.02 9.75 -1.48
N LEU A 52 1.67 9.94 -2.62
CA LEU A 52 2.52 11.09 -2.89
C LEU A 52 1.76 12.17 -3.67
N ASP A 53 0.47 12.29 -3.44
CA ASP A 53 -0.35 13.33 -4.04
C ASP A 53 -0.12 14.69 -3.38
N ARG A 54 -0.43 15.73 -4.13
CA ARG A 54 -0.45 17.12 -3.62
C ARG A 54 -1.86 17.58 -3.33
N ASP A 55 -2.84 17.02 -4.05
CA ASP A 55 -4.21 17.46 -4.08
C ASP A 55 -5.12 16.38 -3.53
N ARG A 56 -5.86 16.72 -2.49
CA ARG A 56 -6.77 15.80 -1.82
C ARG A 56 -7.87 15.29 -2.76
N GLU A 57 -8.42 16.15 -3.59
CA GLU A 57 -9.50 15.77 -4.50
C GLU A 57 -9.05 14.71 -5.51
N SER A 58 -7.89 14.91 -6.11
CA SER A 58 -7.32 13.94 -7.05
C SER A 58 -7.05 12.61 -6.37
N TRP A 59 -6.53 12.64 -5.17
CA TRP A 59 -6.26 11.44 -4.36
C TRP A 59 -7.55 10.67 -4.06
N VAL A 60 -8.57 11.35 -3.54
CA VAL A 60 -9.85 10.73 -3.20
C VAL A 60 -10.53 10.16 -4.46
N ASN A 61 -10.52 10.91 -5.55
CA ASN A 61 -11.10 10.45 -6.82
C ASN A 61 -10.41 9.20 -7.35
N ALA A 62 -9.08 9.13 -7.24
CA ALA A 62 -8.34 7.94 -7.68
C ALA A 62 -8.68 6.71 -6.81
N ILE A 63 -8.82 6.89 -5.50
CA ILE A 63 -9.23 5.81 -4.60
C ILE A 63 -10.59 5.25 -5.01
N GLU A 64 -11.54 6.11 -5.32
CA GLU A 64 -12.88 5.70 -5.76
C GLU A 64 -12.84 5.02 -7.12
N ASN A 65 -12.14 5.61 -8.08
CA ASN A 65 -12.07 5.10 -9.45
C ASN A 65 -11.37 3.74 -9.51
N ASP A 66 -10.34 3.54 -8.72
CA ASP A 66 -9.59 2.29 -8.69
C ASP A 66 -10.19 1.26 -7.74
N LYS A 67 -11.25 1.62 -7.00
CA LYS A 67 -11.98 0.72 -6.08
C LYS A 67 -11.10 0.18 -4.97
N ILE A 68 -10.28 1.05 -4.39
CA ILE A 68 -9.35 0.71 -3.32
C ILE A 68 -9.75 1.33 -1.98
N GLN A 69 -11.04 1.64 -1.80
CA GLN A 69 -11.56 2.27 -0.58
C GLN A 69 -11.33 1.43 0.67
N ASN A 70 -11.25 0.10 0.53
CA ASN A 70 -11.06 -0.80 1.66
C ASN A 70 -9.61 -0.98 2.10
N TRP A 71 -8.67 -0.29 1.46
CA TRP A 71 -7.28 -0.21 1.95
C TRP A 71 -7.20 0.83 3.07
N VAL A 72 -6.11 0.79 3.82
CA VAL A 72 -5.75 1.91 4.71
C VAL A 72 -4.99 2.93 3.87
N HIS A 73 -5.41 4.19 3.92
CA HIS A 73 -4.82 5.25 3.11
C HIS A 73 -4.15 6.29 3.98
N VAL A 74 -2.92 6.64 3.62
CA VAL A 74 -2.11 7.65 4.31
C VAL A 74 -1.61 8.64 3.28
N SER A 75 -1.76 9.92 3.54
CA SER A 75 -1.13 10.97 2.75
C SER A 75 -1.03 12.25 3.56
N ASN A 76 0.09 12.94 3.44
CA ASN A 76 0.27 14.28 3.97
C ASN A 76 0.14 15.35 2.89
N LEU A 77 -0.18 14.94 1.66
CA LEU A 77 -0.33 15.81 0.49
C LEU A 77 0.92 16.66 0.21
N LYS A 78 2.08 16.06 0.42
CA LYS A 78 3.37 16.75 0.30
C LYS A 78 4.22 16.25 -0.87
N PHE A 79 3.63 15.52 -1.82
CA PHE A 79 4.34 15.00 -2.98
C PHE A 79 5.56 14.19 -2.53
N TRP A 80 6.73 14.43 -3.07
CA TRP A 80 7.96 13.74 -2.66
C TRP A 80 8.43 14.10 -1.25
N GLY A 81 7.81 15.09 -0.62
CA GLY A 81 8.05 15.43 0.78
C GLY A 81 7.32 14.55 1.79
N GLU A 82 6.62 13.49 1.33
CA GLU A 82 5.90 12.57 2.20
C GLU A 82 6.86 11.91 3.20
N PRO A 83 6.62 12.06 4.53
CA PRO A 83 7.57 11.56 5.54
C PRO A 83 7.82 10.06 5.48
N ILE A 84 6.79 9.24 5.22
CA ILE A 84 6.95 7.78 5.15
C ILE A 84 7.79 7.41 3.93
N ALA A 85 7.58 8.09 2.80
CA ALA A 85 8.40 7.87 1.61
C ALA A 85 9.87 8.17 1.88
N LYS A 86 10.15 9.24 2.61
CA LYS A 86 11.54 9.58 2.99
C LYS A 86 12.13 8.54 3.94
N LEU A 87 11.35 8.08 4.90
CA LEU A 87 11.78 7.06 5.85
C LEU A 87 12.18 5.76 5.14
N TYR A 88 11.42 5.34 4.14
CA TYR A 88 11.67 4.12 3.37
C TYR A 88 12.59 4.36 2.17
N LYS A 89 13.08 5.59 2.00
CA LYS A 89 14.00 5.98 0.91
C LYS A 89 13.43 5.69 -0.48
N VAL A 90 12.15 5.96 -0.64
CA VAL A 90 11.45 5.77 -1.92
C VAL A 90 11.86 6.87 -2.89
N ILE A 91 12.39 6.49 -4.05
CA ILE A 91 12.85 7.41 -5.08
C ILE A 91 12.12 7.24 -6.40
N LYS A 92 11.25 6.24 -6.50
CA LYS A 92 10.46 5.95 -7.69
C LYS A 92 9.14 5.32 -7.29
N MET A 93 8.17 5.29 -8.20
CA MET A 93 6.88 4.63 -8.00
C MET A 93 6.49 3.84 -9.25
N PRO A 94 5.78 2.72 -9.09
CA PRO A 94 5.37 2.16 -7.80
C PRO A 94 6.55 1.53 -7.05
N THR A 95 6.52 1.58 -5.74
CA THR A 95 7.45 0.86 -4.88
C THR A 95 6.63 0.24 -3.75
N THR A 96 6.83 -1.06 -3.49
CA THR A 96 6.09 -1.77 -2.45
C THR A 96 7.02 -2.47 -1.49
N PHE A 97 6.58 -2.55 -0.24
CA PHE A 97 7.27 -3.30 0.81
C PHE A 97 6.28 -4.25 1.45
N VAL A 98 6.70 -5.48 1.73
CA VAL A 98 5.92 -6.39 2.55
C VAL A 98 6.51 -6.35 3.95
N LEU A 99 5.66 -6.12 4.94
CA LEU A 99 6.05 -5.99 6.34
C LEU A 99 5.44 -7.12 7.16
N ASP A 100 6.18 -7.60 8.17
CA ASP A 100 5.63 -8.53 9.16
C ASP A 100 4.86 -7.76 10.25
N GLU A 101 4.37 -8.47 11.26
CA GLU A 101 3.58 -7.86 12.34
C GLU A 101 4.37 -6.87 13.19
N ASN A 102 5.70 -6.94 13.18
CA ASN A 102 6.58 -6.01 13.85
C ASN A 102 7.06 -4.89 12.93
N LYS A 103 6.52 -4.84 11.72
CA LYS A 103 6.86 -3.87 10.67
C LYS A 103 8.29 -3.99 10.16
N ASN A 104 8.87 -5.18 10.28
CA ASN A 104 10.13 -5.49 9.62
C ASN A 104 9.86 -5.75 8.14
N VAL A 105 10.73 -5.26 7.27
CA VAL A 105 10.64 -5.49 5.82
C VAL A 105 11.05 -6.92 5.52
N ILE A 106 10.12 -7.68 4.92
CA ILE A 106 10.36 -9.08 4.51
C ILE A 106 10.31 -9.26 3.00
N GLY A 107 9.99 -8.21 2.25
CA GLY A 107 10.01 -8.23 0.79
C GLY A 107 9.98 -6.82 0.23
N ILE A 108 10.62 -6.62 -0.92
CA ILE A 108 10.66 -5.33 -1.63
C ILE A 108 10.31 -5.59 -3.09
N ASP A 109 9.28 -4.90 -3.59
CA ASP A 109 8.81 -5.00 -4.99
C ASP A 109 8.53 -6.45 -5.43
N VAL A 110 8.07 -7.28 -4.50
CA VAL A 110 7.64 -8.64 -4.79
C VAL A 110 6.27 -8.58 -5.48
N LYS A 111 6.09 -9.34 -6.56
CA LYS A 111 4.89 -9.25 -7.40
C LYS A 111 4.35 -10.63 -7.76
N GLY A 112 3.09 -10.64 -8.23
CA GLY A 112 2.45 -11.85 -8.79
C GLY A 112 2.39 -13.00 -7.80
N ASP A 113 2.72 -14.19 -8.28
CA ASP A 113 2.67 -15.41 -7.48
C ASP A 113 3.66 -15.38 -6.31
N ASP A 114 4.82 -14.74 -6.49
CA ASP A 114 5.80 -14.60 -5.42
C ASP A 114 5.22 -13.77 -4.26
N LEU A 115 4.49 -12.72 -4.56
CA LEU A 115 3.83 -11.91 -3.55
C LEU A 115 2.74 -12.70 -2.84
N ASP A 116 1.90 -13.38 -3.60
CA ASP A 116 0.83 -14.21 -3.04
C ASP A 116 1.40 -15.28 -2.11
N ASN A 117 2.45 -15.97 -2.54
CA ASN A 117 3.11 -17.00 -1.73
C ASN A 117 3.72 -16.42 -0.45
N LEU A 118 4.35 -15.26 -0.53
CA LEU A 118 4.94 -14.61 0.63
C LEU A 118 3.88 -14.25 1.67
N ILE A 119 2.76 -13.71 1.22
CA ILE A 119 1.64 -13.37 2.11
C ILE A 119 1.09 -14.63 2.77
N ALA A 120 0.85 -15.69 1.98
CA ALA A 120 0.34 -16.96 2.50
C ALA A 120 1.26 -17.57 3.54
N GLN A 121 2.58 -17.58 3.28
CA GLN A 121 3.57 -18.09 4.22
C GLN A 121 3.58 -17.30 5.52
N GLN A 122 3.51 -15.99 5.43
CA GLN A 122 3.53 -15.13 6.61
C GLN A 122 2.26 -15.30 7.46
N LEU A 123 1.11 -15.44 6.80
CA LEU A 123 -0.16 -15.67 7.49
C LEU A 123 -0.21 -17.04 8.20
N ALA A 124 0.56 -18.01 7.72
CA ALA A 124 0.61 -19.36 8.30
C ALA A 124 1.48 -19.45 9.56
N LYS A 125 2.26 -18.45 9.85
CA LYS A 125 3.17 -18.47 11.03
C LYS A 125 2.45 -18.27 12.37
#